data_5c661abe8ba07293162122633f40e7cc
#
_entry.id   5c661abe8ba07293162122633f40e7cc
#
_cell.length_a   1.000
_cell.length_b   1.000
_cell.length_c   1.000
_cell.angle_alpha   90.00
_cell.angle_beta   90.00
_cell.angle_gamma   90.00
#
_symmetry.space_group_name_H-M   'P 1'
#
loop_
_entity.id
_entity.type
_entity.pdbx_description
1 polymer ?
#
loop_
_entity_poly.entity_id
_entity_poly.type
_entity_poly.pdbx_seq_one_letter_code
_entity_poly.pdbx_strand_id
1 'polypeptide(L)'
;MNTGTISRIVITLLGILLFSAATQAQDKPESVASMPRSVEKVQLTDVLDAARRNSKKTFLINHDVQPEIVVGQIAVRDIDYPLLLQILRNNDLAAVTIDGAVNVIPVGIIRQYPLPAIPNDDSLHDEEWVTGVLPLENAPAPSIVPIMRPMMPQAAHLAAYPYSNSVIIVDRLGNARRILNLIRRLDQTTSPQTE
;
A
#
# COMPACT_ATOMS: atom_id res chain seq x y z
N MET A 1 -49.99 -28.89 -82.97
CA MET A 1 -51.29 -28.22 -82.75
C MET A 1 -51.06 -27.15 -81.76
N ASN A 2 -51.03 -26.00 -82.29
CA ASN A 2 -51.76 -24.78 -81.97
C ASN A 2 -51.32 -24.06 -80.68
N THR A 3 -50.70 -22.98 -80.92
CA THR A 3 -51.22 -21.61 -81.01
C THR A 3 -51.25 -21.02 -79.60
N GLY A 4 -50.78 -19.91 -79.33
CA GLY A 4 -50.60 -18.63 -79.97
C GLY A 4 -50.21 -17.65 -78.86
N THR A 5 -49.28 -16.89 -79.14
CA THR A 5 -49.36 -15.48 -79.54
C THR A 5 -49.97 -14.52 -78.57
N ILE A 6 -49.24 -13.43 -78.45
CA ILE A 6 -49.55 -12.01 -78.27
C ILE A 6 -49.05 -11.48 -76.88
N SER A 7 -47.94 -10.85 -76.92
CA SER A 7 -47.66 -9.40 -77.13
C SER A 7 -48.59 -8.47 -76.37
N ARG A 8 -47.98 -7.70 -75.50
CA ARG A 8 -48.14 -6.22 -75.38
C ARG A 8 -47.25 -5.60 -74.30
N ILE A 9 -46.29 -4.98 -74.77
CA ILE A 9 -45.70 -3.71 -74.43
C ILE A 9 -46.68 -2.85 -73.57
N VAL A 10 -46.24 -2.42 -72.43
CA VAL A 10 -46.49 -1.07 -71.89
C VAL A 10 -45.26 -0.58 -71.10
N ILE A 11 -44.77 0.43 -71.64
CA ILE A 11 -43.78 1.38 -71.15
C ILE A 11 -44.27 2.09 -69.88
N THR A 12 -43.35 2.52 -69.12
CA THR A 12 -43.25 3.69 -68.23
C THR A 12 -43.25 3.36 -66.75
N LEU A 13 -42.33 3.74 -66.00
CA LEU A 13 -41.81 5.03 -65.54
C LEU A 13 -40.58 4.84 -64.65
N LEU A 14 -39.60 5.57 -64.98
CA LEU A 14 -38.46 6.00 -64.27
C LEU A 14 -38.81 6.41 -62.83
N GLY A 15 -38.30 5.70 -61.87
CA GLY A 15 -38.31 6.09 -60.45
C GLY A 15 -36.94 5.89 -59.88
N ILE A 16 -36.06 6.86 -60.09
CA ILE A 16 -34.76 6.92 -59.46
C ILE A 16 -35.00 7.21 -57.99
N LEU A 17 -34.97 6.20 -57.16
CA LEU A 17 -34.87 6.36 -55.71
C LEU A 17 -33.39 6.31 -55.35
N LEU A 18 -32.81 7.48 -55.24
CA LEU A 18 -31.50 7.70 -54.61
C LEU A 18 -31.61 7.28 -53.12
N PHE A 19 -31.28 6.02 -52.87
CA PHE A 19 -31.07 5.57 -51.51
C PHE A 19 -29.69 6.05 -51.09
N SER A 20 -29.67 7.24 -50.46
CA SER A 20 -28.50 7.76 -49.79
C SER A 20 -28.13 6.79 -48.68
N ALA A 21 -27.12 5.97 -48.89
CA ALA A 21 -26.49 5.17 -47.85
C ALA A 21 -25.75 6.17 -46.91
N ALA A 22 -26.47 6.56 -45.88
CA ALA A 22 -25.80 7.19 -44.71
C ALA A 22 -24.89 6.11 -44.13
N THR A 23 -23.61 6.21 -44.44
CA THR A 23 -22.55 5.49 -43.74
C THR A 23 -22.57 5.99 -42.31
N GLN A 24 -23.25 5.24 -41.44
CA GLN A 24 -23.03 5.38 -40.01
C GLN A 24 -21.59 4.94 -39.76
N ALA A 25 -20.73 5.93 -39.61
CA ALA A 25 -19.46 5.75 -38.92
C ALA A 25 -19.80 5.23 -37.53
N GLN A 26 -19.70 3.92 -37.34
CA GLN A 26 -19.62 3.33 -36.01
C GLN A 26 -18.36 3.89 -35.38
N ASP A 27 -18.57 4.88 -34.52
CA ASP A 27 -17.58 5.30 -33.53
C ASP A 27 -17.31 4.06 -32.67
N LYS A 28 -16.31 3.29 -33.07
CA LYS A 28 -15.72 2.24 -32.27
C LYS A 28 -15.20 2.95 -31.03
N PRO A 29 -15.71 2.65 -29.81
CA PRO A 29 -15.11 3.22 -28.64
C PRO A 29 -13.64 2.82 -28.69
N GLU A 30 -12.79 3.82 -28.81
CA GLU A 30 -11.35 3.68 -28.67
C GLU A 30 -11.15 2.97 -27.34
N SER A 31 -10.85 1.68 -27.43
CA SER A 31 -10.37 0.88 -26.33
C SER A 31 -9.23 1.69 -25.75
N VAL A 32 -9.48 2.35 -24.61
CA VAL A 32 -8.42 2.86 -23.76
C VAL A 32 -7.61 1.62 -23.44
N ALA A 33 -6.60 1.38 -24.26
CA ALA A 33 -5.62 0.35 -24.04
C ALA A 33 -5.09 0.65 -22.65
N SER A 34 -5.54 -0.14 -21.68
CA SER A 34 -4.91 -0.21 -20.38
C SER A 34 -3.47 -0.62 -20.68
N MET A 35 -2.59 0.37 -20.79
CA MET A 35 -1.16 0.10 -20.81
C MET A 35 -0.92 -0.81 -19.62
N PRO A 36 -0.37 -2.01 -19.81
CA PRO A 36 0.06 -2.80 -18.70
C PRO A 36 1.02 -1.88 -17.94
N ARG A 37 0.65 -1.49 -16.73
CA ARG A 37 1.58 -0.84 -15.81
C ARG A 37 2.68 -1.86 -15.61
N SER A 38 3.74 -1.77 -16.38
CA SER A 38 4.93 -2.57 -16.18
C SER A 38 5.47 -2.17 -14.82
N VAL A 39 5.18 -3.02 -13.84
CA VAL A 39 5.74 -2.88 -12.51
C VAL A 39 7.22 -3.17 -12.68
N GLU A 40 8.05 -2.15 -12.62
CA GLU A 40 9.49 -2.28 -12.80
C GLU A 40 10.08 -2.99 -11.59
N LYS A 41 10.66 -4.17 -11.83
CA LYS A 41 11.45 -4.90 -10.84
C LYS A 41 12.89 -4.48 -10.98
N VAL A 42 13.51 -4.16 -9.86
CA VAL A 42 14.92 -3.76 -9.78
C VAL A 42 15.65 -4.59 -8.73
N GLN A 43 16.97 -4.64 -8.83
CA GLN A 43 17.76 -5.29 -7.80
C GLN A 43 17.72 -4.46 -6.52
N LEU A 44 17.47 -5.11 -5.39
CA LEU A 44 17.47 -4.45 -4.07
C LEU A 44 18.81 -3.77 -3.79
N THR A 45 19.91 -4.37 -4.21
CA THR A 45 21.26 -3.80 -4.06
C THR A 45 21.41 -2.45 -4.73
N ASP A 46 20.82 -2.25 -5.91
CA ASP A 46 20.89 -0.97 -6.64
C ASP A 46 20.12 0.12 -5.90
N VAL A 47 18.97 -0.24 -5.34
CA VAL A 47 18.13 0.65 -4.51
C VAL A 47 18.85 1.04 -3.23
N LEU A 48 19.48 0.07 -2.54
CA LEU A 48 20.24 0.34 -1.32
C LEU A 48 21.50 1.16 -1.59
N ASP A 49 22.17 0.94 -2.72
CA ASP A 49 23.32 1.75 -3.13
C ASP A 49 22.95 3.20 -3.42
N ALA A 50 21.79 3.44 -4.02
CA ALA A 50 21.27 4.80 -4.19
C ALA A 50 20.96 5.45 -2.84
N ALA A 51 20.20 4.77 -1.98
CA ALA A 51 19.87 5.25 -0.65
C ALA A 51 21.14 5.50 0.20
N ARG A 52 22.16 4.66 0.08
CA ARG A 52 23.46 4.84 0.75
C ARG A 52 24.15 6.13 0.32
N ARG A 53 24.19 6.41 -0.98
CA ARG A 53 24.79 7.65 -1.51
C ARG A 53 24.08 8.89 -1.00
N ASN A 54 22.74 8.85 -0.95
CA ASN A 54 21.90 10.00 -0.63
C ASN A 54 21.76 10.23 0.89
N SER A 55 21.82 9.16 1.72
CA SER A 55 21.60 9.24 3.17
C SER A 55 22.84 9.01 4.03
N LYS A 56 23.96 8.57 3.44
CA LYS A 56 25.21 8.21 4.12
C LYS A 56 25.04 7.11 5.19
N LYS A 57 23.99 6.30 5.09
CA LYS A 57 23.73 5.16 5.97
C LYS A 57 24.36 3.90 5.42
N THR A 58 24.75 2.98 6.30
CA THR A 58 25.21 1.64 5.92
C THR A 58 24.04 0.68 5.97
N PHE A 59 23.88 -0.15 4.93
CA PHE A 59 22.81 -1.13 4.83
C PHE A 59 23.36 -2.54 4.85
N LEU A 60 22.66 -3.42 5.57
CA LEU A 60 22.87 -4.86 5.60
C LEU A 60 21.59 -5.55 5.14
N ILE A 61 21.72 -6.64 4.38
CA ILE A 61 20.56 -7.38 3.87
C ILE A 61 20.53 -8.74 4.58
N ASN A 62 19.36 -9.06 5.15
CA ASN A 62 19.12 -10.38 5.71
C ASN A 62 19.04 -11.42 4.57
N HIS A 63 19.56 -12.62 4.79
CA HIS A 63 19.64 -13.69 3.79
C HIS A 63 18.28 -14.17 3.25
N ASP A 64 17.20 -13.97 4.01
CA ASP A 64 15.83 -14.33 3.60
C ASP A 64 15.17 -13.30 2.69
N VAL A 65 15.84 -12.17 2.43
CA VAL A 65 15.29 -11.10 1.58
C VAL A 65 15.51 -11.43 0.11
N GLN A 66 14.43 -11.33 -0.68
CA GLN A 66 14.51 -11.55 -2.13
C GLN A 66 15.37 -10.46 -2.80
N PRO A 67 16.19 -10.84 -3.81
CA PRO A 67 17.09 -9.90 -4.46
C PRO A 67 16.37 -8.87 -5.35
N GLU A 68 15.16 -9.18 -5.83
CA GLU A 68 14.37 -8.31 -6.69
C GLU A 68 13.19 -7.72 -5.94
N ILE A 69 13.01 -6.42 -6.07
CA ILE A 69 11.90 -5.67 -5.47
C ILE A 69 11.19 -4.79 -6.50
N VAL A 70 9.97 -4.40 -6.15
CA VAL A 70 9.13 -3.50 -6.94
C VAL A 70 9.35 -2.07 -6.47
N VAL A 71 9.73 -1.18 -7.38
CA VAL A 71 10.02 0.24 -7.06
C VAL A 71 8.96 1.20 -7.62
N GLY A 72 8.22 0.81 -8.65
CA GLY A 72 7.28 1.68 -9.33
C GLY A 72 7.99 2.65 -10.29
N GLN A 73 7.35 3.78 -10.60
CA GLN A 73 7.88 4.76 -11.56
C GLN A 73 8.78 5.82 -10.88
N ILE A 74 9.86 5.37 -10.25
CA ILE A 74 10.80 6.23 -9.54
C ILE A 74 12.19 5.98 -10.11
N ALA A 75 12.93 7.06 -10.39
CA ALA A 75 14.33 6.90 -10.79
C ALA A 75 15.15 6.41 -9.57
N VAL A 76 15.79 5.25 -9.71
CA VAL A 76 16.56 4.61 -8.62
C VAL A 76 17.59 5.58 -8.00
N ARG A 77 18.21 6.45 -8.81
CA ARG A 77 19.21 7.42 -8.34
C ARG A 77 18.69 8.44 -7.31
N ASP A 78 17.38 8.70 -7.33
CA ASP A 78 16.74 9.74 -6.50
C ASP A 78 16.21 9.17 -5.15
N ILE A 79 16.44 7.87 -4.89
CA ILE A 79 15.99 7.21 -3.67
C ILE A 79 16.85 7.68 -2.49
N ASP A 80 16.20 8.36 -1.56
CA ASP A 80 16.74 8.70 -0.24
C ASP A 80 16.23 7.72 0.84
N TYR A 81 16.58 7.95 2.10
CA TYR A 81 16.20 7.04 3.18
C TYR A 81 14.68 7.02 3.45
N PRO A 82 13.95 8.15 3.54
CA PRO A 82 12.51 8.14 3.69
C PRO A 82 11.77 7.40 2.56
N LEU A 83 12.20 7.60 1.31
CA LEU A 83 11.61 6.93 0.16
C LEU A 83 11.96 5.43 0.15
N LEU A 84 13.19 5.07 0.54
CA LEU A 84 13.57 3.67 0.73
C LEU A 84 12.63 2.96 1.71
N LEU A 85 12.31 3.57 2.86
CA LEU A 85 11.41 2.97 3.85
C LEU A 85 10.02 2.67 3.26
N GLN A 86 9.48 3.55 2.40
CA GLN A 86 8.21 3.33 1.72
C GLN A 86 8.31 2.19 0.69
N ILE A 87 9.42 2.13 -0.06
CA ILE A 87 9.68 1.04 -1.02
C ILE A 87 9.76 -0.30 -0.29
N LEU A 88 10.50 -0.37 0.81
CA LEU A 88 10.62 -1.57 1.64
C LEU A 88 9.25 -2.02 2.17
N ARG A 89 8.43 -1.07 2.65
CA ARG A 89 7.06 -1.34 3.09
C ARG A 89 6.22 -2.00 2.00
N ASN A 90 6.28 -1.50 0.77
CA ASN A 90 5.50 -2.02 -0.35
C ASN A 90 5.97 -3.41 -0.82
N ASN A 91 7.15 -3.85 -0.38
CA ASN A 91 7.73 -5.16 -0.68
C ASN A 91 7.77 -6.09 0.54
N ASP A 92 6.94 -5.85 1.57
CA ASP A 92 6.89 -6.62 2.81
C ASP A 92 8.23 -6.72 3.54
N LEU A 93 9.06 -5.67 3.41
CA LEU A 93 10.34 -5.53 4.07
C LEU A 93 10.28 -4.44 5.15
N ALA A 94 11.22 -4.50 6.07
CA ALA A 94 11.42 -3.51 7.11
C ALA A 94 12.90 -3.14 7.23
N ALA A 95 13.16 -1.93 7.72
CA ALA A 95 14.49 -1.45 8.08
C ALA A 95 14.60 -1.31 9.59
N VAL A 96 15.64 -1.86 10.19
CA VAL A 96 15.94 -1.75 11.62
C VAL A 96 17.39 -1.30 11.80
N THR A 97 17.59 -0.19 12.51
CA THR A 97 18.94 0.30 12.81
C THR A 97 19.48 -0.41 14.05
N ILE A 98 20.61 -1.10 13.90
CA ILE A 98 21.34 -1.77 14.98
C ILE A 98 22.81 -1.36 14.87
N ASP A 99 23.37 -0.86 15.95
CA ASP A 99 24.78 -0.45 16.01
C ASP A 99 25.22 0.46 14.85
N GLY A 100 24.34 1.35 14.43
CA GLY A 100 24.60 2.32 13.35
C GLY A 100 24.42 1.79 11.93
N ALA A 101 24.15 0.51 11.74
CA ALA A 101 23.82 -0.09 10.45
C ALA A 101 22.31 -0.36 10.34
N VAL A 102 21.75 -0.08 9.16
CA VAL A 102 20.36 -0.35 8.83
C VAL A 102 20.23 -1.76 8.26
N ASN A 103 19.57 -2.64 8.99
CA ASN A 103 19.32 -4.01 8.58
C ASN A 103 17.99 -4.08 7.82
N VAL A 104 18.01 -4.52 6.57
CA VAL A 104 16.83 -4.81 5.75
C VAL A 104 16.43 -6.25 5.98
N ILE A 105 15.20 -6.45 6.48
CA ILE A 105 14.69 -7.75 6.92
C ILE A 105 13.27 -8.00 6.41
N PRO A 106 12.81 -9.24 6.31
CA PRO A 106 11.39 -9.53 6.11
C PRO A 106 10.54 -8.97 7.26
N VAL A 107 9.42 -8.31 6.94
CA VAL A 107 8.56 -7.68 7.97
C VAL A 107 7.96 -8.69 8.94
N GLY A 108 7.81 -9.95 8.53
CA GLY A 108 7.25 -11.01 9.37
C GLY A 108 8.04 -11.30 10.66
N ILE A 109 9.35 -11.03 10.67
CA ILE A 109 10.23 -11.27 11.83
C ILE A 109 10.56 -10.00 12.61
N ILE A 110 9.98 -8.85 12.27
CA ILE A 110 10.30 -7.54 12.85
C ILE A 110 10.23 -7.51 14.38
N ARG A 111 9.27 -8.22 14.98
CA ARG A 111 9.07 -8.25 16.45
C ARG A 111 10.17 -8.97 17.23
N GLN A 112 11.08 -9.66 16.53
CA GLN A 112 12.22 -10.36 17.14
C GLN A 112 13.48 -9.45 17.20
N TYR A 113 13.39 -8.27 16.61
CA TYR A 113 14.50 -7.31 16.55
C TYR A 113 14.43 -6.26 17.67
N PRO A 114 15.56 -5.71 18.09
CA PRO A 114 15.64 -4.66 19.11
C PRO A 114 15.13 -3.33 18.52
N LEU A 115 13.83 -3.10 18.59
CA LEU A 115 13.21 -1.89 18.09
C LEU A 115 13.35 -0.76 19.10
N PRO A 116 13.58 0.49 18.64
CA PRO A 116 13.62 1.64 19.53
C PRO A 116 12.26 1.91 20.19
N ALA A 117 12.29 2.53 21.35
CA ALA A 117 11.08 3.09 21.96
C ALA A 117 10.56 4.26 21.11
N ILE A 118 9.26 4.54 21.21
CA ILE A 118 8.67 5.72 20.55
C ILE A 118 9.36 6.97 21.10
N PRO A 119 10.02 7.79 20.24
CA PRO A 119 10.69 9.00 20.69
C PRO A 119 9.69 10.12 20.98
N ASN A 120 10.09 11.07 21.83
CA ASN A 120 9.31 12.27 22.09
C ASN A 120 9.53 13.38 21.05
N ASP A 121 10.46 13.19 20.16
CA ASP A 121 10.86 14.11 19.10
C ASP A 121 10.70 13.48 17.71
N ASP A 122 11.15 14.18 16.67
CA ASP A 122 11.09 13.73 15.29
C ASP A 122 12.41 13.05 14.84
N SER A 123 13.10 12.37 15.74
CA SER A 123 14.36 11.67 15.44
C SER A 123 14.21 10.45 14.54
N LEU A 124 13.00 9.89 14.44
CA LEU A 124 12.67 8.76 13.59
C LEU A 124 11.63 9.14 12.53
N HIS A 125 11.69 8.49 11.38
CA HIS A 125 10.69 8.64 10.33
C HIS A 125 9.44 7.81 10.63
N ASP A 126 8.28 8.23 10.12
CA ASP A 126 6.98 7.59 10.35
C ASP A 126 6.91 6.12 9.91
N GLU A 127 7.74 5.71 8.95
CA GLU A 127 7.83 4.33 8.47
C GLU A 127 8.83 3.46 9.26
N GLU A 128 9.59 4.01 10.21
CA GLU A 128 10.47 3.23 11.08
C GLU A 128 9.67 2.50 12.16
N TRP A 129 10.10 1.28 12.47
CA TRP A 129 9.44 0.45 13.46
C TRP A 129 9.87 0.80 14.88
N VAL A 130 8.88 0.83 15.78
CA VAL A 130 9.05 1.22 17.18
C VAL A 130 8.30 0.29 18.12
N THR A 131 8.68 0.33 19.38
CA THR A 131 7.93 -0.28 20.50
C THR A 131 7.44 0.81 21.43
N GLY A 132 6.20 0.70 21.90
CA GLY A 132 5.62 1.65 22.86
C GLY A 132 4.83 0.95 23.94
N VAL A 133 4.73 1.62 25.09
CA VAL A 133 3.85 1.22 26.22
C VAL A 133 3.02 2.43 26.61
N LEU A 134 1.72 2.24 26.74
CA LEU A 134 0.77 3.26 27.18
C LEU A 134 -0.01 2.75 28.38
N PRO A 135 0.16 3.28 29.57
CA PRO A 135 -0.72 3.01 30.71
C PRO A 135 -2.08 3.70 30.48
N LEU A 136 -3.15 3.05 30.93
CA LEU A 136 -4.53 3.53 30.87
C LEU A 136 -5.04 3.79 32.29
N GLU A 137 -5.80 4.87 32.45
CA GLU A 137 -6.32 5.29 33.75
C GLU A 137 -7.77 4.85 33.99
N ASN A 138 -8.60 4.86 32.94
CA ASN A 138 -10.05 4.67 33.08
C ASN A 138 -10.55 3.39 32.37
N ALA A 139 -10.07 3.15 31.15
CA ALA A 139 -10.52 2.02 30.35
C ALA A 139 -9.68 0.76 30.64
N PRO A 140 -10.27 -0.43 30.75
CA PRO A 140 -9.50 -1.67 30.85
C PRO A 140 -8.73 -1.95 29.55
N ALA A 141 -7.42 -2.10 29.62
CA ALA A 141 -6.58 -2.39 28.45
C ALA A 141 -7.05 -3.63 27.66
N PRO A 142 -7.51 -4.74 28.28
CA PRO A 142 -8.05 -5.89 27.55
C PRO A 142 -9.27 -5.57 26.67
N SER A 143 -10.07 -4.55 27.02
CA SER A 143 -11.26 -4.15 26.25
C SER A 143 -10.89 -3.29 25.04
N ILE A 144 -9.79 -2.55 25.11
CA ILE A 144 -9.31 -1.65 24.04
C ILE A 144 -8.64 -2.44 22.91
N VAL A 145 -7.85 -3.46 23.23
CA VAL A 145 -7.03 -4.19 22.26
C VAL A 145 -7.85 -4.80 21.12
N PRO A 146 -8.98 -5.50 21.34
CA PRO A 146 -9.78 -6.07 20.26
C PRO A 146 -10.36 -5.00 19.30
N ILE A 147 -10.64 -3.80 19.80
CA ILE A 147 -11.19 -2.68 19.02
C ILE A 147 -10.11 -2.09 18.11
N MET A 148 -8.89 -1.97 18.61
CA MET A 148 -7.79 -1.33 17.88
C MET A 148 -7.07 -2.30 16.92
N ARG A 149 -7.02 -3.58 17.23
CA ARG A 149 -6.26 -4.57 16.45
C ARG A 149 -6.62 -4.62 14.95
N PRO A 150 -7.89 -4.53 14.51
CA PRO A 150 -8.26 -4.50 13.11
C PRO A 150 -7.72 -3.29 12.33
N MET A 151 -7.32 -2.23 13.01
CA MET A 151 -6.77 -1.00 12.41
C MET A 151 -5.25 -1.06 12.19
N MET A 152 -4.63 -2.19 12.50
CA MET A 152 -3.18 -2.37 12.45
C MET A 152 -2.77 -3.38 11.38
N PRO A 153 -1.58 -3.24 10.77
CA PRO A 153 -1.02 -4.25 9.88
C PRO A 153 -0.86 -5.61 10.58
N GLN A 154 -0.82 -6.68 9.80
CA GLN A 154 -0.66 -8.04 10.35
C GLN A 154 0.68 -8.22 11.08
N ALA A 155 1.75 -7.63 10.57
CA ALA A 155 3.09 -7.71 11.19
C ALA A 155 3.20 -6.92 12.50
N ALA A 156 2.33 -5.92 12.70
CA ALA A 156 2.28 -5.14 13.93
C ALA A 156 1.73 -5.96 15.11
N HIS A 157 2.01 -5.52 16.32
CA HIS A 157 1.55 -6.15 17.54
C HIS A 157 0.86 -5.15 18.47
N LEU A 158 -0.24 -5.59 19.09
CA LEU A 158 -0.93 -4.86 20.15
C LEU A 158 -1.36 -5.87 21.20
N ALA A 159 -0.96 -5.65 22.43
CA ALA A 159 -1.27 -6.51 23.55
C ALA A 159 -1.66 -5.69 24.79
N ALA A 160 -2.56 -6.24 25.59
CA ALA A 160 -2.86 -5.71 26.91
C ALA A 160 -1.95 -6.37 27.96
N TYR A 161 -1.45 -5.56 28.89
CA TYR A 161 -0.81 -6.03 30.11
C TYR A 161 -1.70 -5.68 31.30
N PRO A 162 -2.53 -6.62 31.79
CA PRO A 162 -3.58 -6.32 32.78
C PRO A 162 -3.06 -5.83 34.12
N TYR A 163 -1.90 -6.33 34.57
CA TYR A 163 -1.35 -6.00 35.89
C TYR A 163 -1.05 -4.51 36.10
N SER A 164 -0.67 -3.79 35.04
CA SER A 164 -0.46 -2.34 35.09
C SER A 164 -1.47 -1.60 34.24
N ASN A 165 -2.55 -2.26 33.79
CA ASN A 165 -3.55 -1.70 32.90
C ASN A 165 -2.92 -0.94 31.71
N SER A 166 -1.97 -1.58 31.02
CA SER A 166 -1.19 -0.95 29.95
C SER A 166 -1.38 -1.64 28.63
N VAL A 167 -1.21 -0.90 27.54
CA VAL A 167 -1.18 -1.41 26.19
C VAL A 167 0.26 -1.37 25.69
N ILE A 168 0.74 -2.50 25.12
CA ILE A 168 2.04 -2.61 24.46
C ILE A 168 1.79 -2.63 22.96
N ILE A 169 2.52 -1.79 22.21
CA ILE A 169 2.42 -1.66 20.76
C ILE A 169 3.77 -1.86 20.10
N VAL A 170 3.77 -2.58 18.97
CA VAL A 170 4.88 -2.66 18.01
C VAL A 170 4.31 -2.35 16.64
N ASP A 171 4.72 -1.26 16.04
CA ASP A 171 4.26 -0.83 14.72
C ASP A 171 5.22 0.21 14.12
N ARG A 172 4.94 0.65 12.90
CA ARG A 172 5.58 1.84 12.35
C ARG A 172 5.18 3.08 13.16
N LEU A 173 6.13 3.99 13.34
CA LEU A 173 5.99 5.15 14.24
C LEU A 173 4.71 5.96 13.93
N GLY A 174 4.46 6.28 12.66
CA GLY A 174 3.26 7.04 12.27
C GLY A 174 1.96 6.34 12.65
N ASN A 175 1.87 5.01 12.43
CA ASN A 175 0.68 4.25 12.84
C ASN A 175 0.62 4.05 14.36
N ALA A 176 1.73 3.79 15.02
CA ALA A 176 1.80 3.67 16.47
C ALA A 176 1.29 4.95 17.15
N ARG A 177 1.79 6.12 16.72
CA ARG A 177 1.31 7.44 17.22
C ARG A 177 -0.21 7.59 17.00
N ARG A 178 -0.71 7.25 15.83
CA ARG A 178 -2.14 7.30 15.51
C ARG A 178 -2.97 6.41 16.43
N ILE A 179 -2.59 5.16 16.58
CA ILE A 179 -3.31 4.18 17.43
C ILE A 179 -3.27 4.60 18.90
N LEU A 180 -2.10 4.99 19.42
CA LEU A 180 -1.99 5.43 20.81
C LEU A 180 -2.81 6.70 21.09
N ASN A 181 -2.91 7.63 20.13
CA ASN A 181 -3.77 8.80 20.27
C ASN A 181 -5.27 8.44 20.31
N LEU A 182 -5.71 7.48 19.52
CA LEU A 182 -7.08 6.97 19.57
C LEU A 182 -7.35 6.30 20.93
N ILE A 183 -6.45 5.48 21.41
CA ILE A 183 -6.56 4.83 22.73
C ILE A 183 -6.66 5.86 23.85
N ARG A 184 -5.81 6.89 23.87
CA ARG A 184 -5.85 7.96 24.87
C ARG A 184 -7.22 8.67 24.89
N ARG A 185 -7.79 8.95 23.71
CA ARG A 185 -9.12 9.59 23.61
C ARG A 185 -10.22 8.68 24.17
N LEU A 186 -10.18 7.38 23.89
CA LEU A 186 -11.13 6.41 24.45
C LEU A 186 -10.98 6.30 25.96
N ASP A 187 -9.76 6.26 26.46
CA ASP A 187 -9.48 6.23 27.89
C ASP A 187 -10.04 7.44 28.63
N GLN A 188 -9.85 8.66 28.07
CA GLN A 188 -10.38 9.91 28.63
C GLN A 188 -11.90 10.01 28.62
N THR A 189 -12.59 9.35 27.68
CA THR A 189 -14.06 9.36 27.58
C THR A 189 -14.73 8.28 28.41
N THR A 190 -13.97 7.32 28.92
CA THR A 190 -14.47 6.26 29.79
C THR A 190 -14.58 6.79 31.23
N SER A 191 -15.78 6.69 31.83
CA SER A 191 -15.92 7.01 33.26
C SER A 191 -15.13 6.02 34.10
N PRO A 192 -14.48 6.45 35.21
CA PRO A 192 -13.81 5.55 36.14
C PRO A 192 -14.76 4.41 36.55
N GLN A 193 -14.29 3.18 36.46
CA GLN A 193 -15.06 2.05 36.97
C GLN A 193 -15.03 2.14 38.48
N THR A 194 -16.18 2.53 39.10
CA THR A 194 -16.38 2.42 40.52
C THR A 194 -16.50 0.91 40.84
N GLU A 195 -15.51 0.35 41.49
CA GLU A 195 -15.58 -0.97 42.11
C GLU A 195 -16.58 -0.97 43.29
#